data_6221da86837dec703229211121a95a98
#
_entry.id   6221da86837dec703229211121a95a98
#
_cell.length_a   1.000
_cell.length_b   1.000
_cell.length_c   1.000
_cell.angle_alpha   90.00
_cell.angle_beta   90.00
_cell.angle_gamma   90.00
#
_symmetry.space_group_name_H-M   'P 1'
#
loop_
_entity.id
_entity.type
_entity.pdbx_description
1 polymer ?
#
loop_
_entity_poly.entity_id
_entity_poly.type
_entity_poly.pdbx_seq_one_letter_code
_entity_poly.pdbx_strand_id
1 'polypeptide(L)'
;MATLTSLNAYGFAWNGFAFGGANSPYQITSADGIEGLPVIRNQDDNQGFNDGMFSGRDFLGGRSITLTILTLSSNITATITGATATGTGVITYTTSAYHGFNTGQIVTITGVVSTGNPSGTAGTGFNQTSQTLTVIDNTHFTIPVNLTDTYTSGGSANSVMSAQANYNLLKSNLLPTASYTAFSTTNQLQFKLPQSSNIQFFNARVRDSKTVITPDYTYGYITSQWTFFAPDPKFYDNTPNSAAMVVSNALGRTYNRVYPLTYGGGSAATSTSVNNQGWATTYPVITITGPINNPIIGSTTQGQYITIQGSYANTDTIVVDLGQRIVTVNGVSARNLVAGGSNWFSAQPGSNQFYLTGTGTLAGTTAATVVWYNAYV
;
A
#
# COMPACT_ATOMS: atom_id res chain seq x y z
N MET A 1 -3.61 -2.87 6.67
CA MET A 1 -4.42 -2.57 5.46
C MET A 1 -4.18 -3.69 4.46
N ALA A 2 -5.24 -4.24 3.90
CA ALA A 2 -5.11 -5.20 2.81
C ALA A 2 -4.87 -4.44 1.49
N THR A 3 -3.76 -4.70 0.83
CA THR A 3 -3.41 -4.14 -0.48
C THR A 3 -3.34 -5.27 -1.48
N LEU A 4 -3.89 -5.06 -2.65
CA LEU A 4 -3.80 -6.05 -3.72
C LEU A 4 -2.48 -5.91 -4.48
N THR A 5 -1.88 -7.03 -4.80
CA THR A 5 -0.64 -7.08 -5.59
C THR A 5 -0.89 -7.12 -7.09
N SER A 6 -2.14 -7.37 -7.51
CA SER A 6 -2.54 -7.27 -8.90
C SER A 6 -3.96 -6.72 -9.05
N LEU A 7 -4.16 -5.90 -10.07
CA LEU A 7 -5.44 -5.36 -10.51
C LEU A 7 -5.54 -5.52 -12.03
N ASN A 8 -6.77 -5.72 -12.52
CA ASN A 8 -7.05 -5.62 -13.95
C ASN A 8 -6.88 -4.17 -14.43
N ALA A 9 -6.65 -3.98 -15.71
CA ALA A 9 -6.66 -2.65 -16.30
C ALA A 9 -8.01 -1.96 -16.04
N TYR A 10 -7.97 -0.66 -15.68
CA TYR A 10 -9.10 0.13 -15.22
C TYR A 10 -9.78 -0.45 -13.97
N GLY A 11 -9.01 -1.18 -13.16
CA GLY A 11 -9.41 -1.70 -11.85
C GLY A 11 -9.02 -0.77 -10.72
N PHE A 12 -9.82 -0.79 -9.67
CA PHE A 12 -9.63 -0.06 -8.43
C PHE A 12 -9.72 -1.02 -7.24
N ALA A 13 -9.10 -0.64 -6.14
CA ALA A 13 -9.30 -1.36 -4.89
C ALA A 13 -9.28 -0.41 -3.68
N TRP A 14 -10.11 -0.73 -2.70
CA TRP A 14 -10.19 -0.02 -1.43
C TRP A 14 -10.13 -1.03 -0.29
N ASN A 15 -9.08 -0.96 0.55
CA ASN A 15 -8.86 -1.91 1.65
C ASN A 15 -8.90 -3.39 1.21
N GLY A 16 -8.40 -3.70 0.02
CA GLY A 16 -8.42 -5.06 -0.52
C GLY A 16 -9.73 -5.47 -1.21
N PHE A 17 -10.76 -4.63 -1.19
CA PHE A 17 -11.97 -4.82 -1.98
C PHE A 17 -11.77 -4.28 -3.39
N ALA A 18 -11.74 -5.17 -4.38
CA ALA A 18 -11.55 -4.80 -5.79
C ALA A 18 -12.87 -4.45 -6.48
N PHE A 19 -12.83 -3.44 -7.33
CA PHE A 19 -13.93 -3.03 -8.19
C PHE A 19 -13.39 -2.41 -9.49
N GLY A 20 -14.19 -2.39 -10.54
CA GLY A 20 -13.72 -2.00 -11.88
C GLY A 20 -12.93 -3.11 -12.58
N GLY A 21 -12.48 -2.82 -13.79
CA GLY A 21 -11.81 -3.78 -14.66
C GLY A 21 -12.74 -4.78 -15.34
N ALA A 22 -12.16 -5.63 -16.17
CA ALA A 22 -12.93 -6.64 -16.91
C ALA A 22 -13.55 -7.69 -15.97
N ASN A 23 -14.77 -8.12 -16.29
CA ASN A 23 -15.53 -9.14 -15.56
C ASN A 23 -15.92 -8.78 -14.11
N SER A 24 -15.72 -7.55 -13.67
CA SER A 24 -16.21 -7.09 -12.38
C SER A 24 -17.70 -6.73 -12.45
N PRO A 25 -18.52 -7.09 -11.44
CA PRO A 25 -19.89 -6.58 -11.35
C PRO A 25 -19.94 -5.07 -11.04
N TYR A 26 -18.83 -4.46 -10.73
CA TYR A 26 -18.65 -3.06 -10.41
C TYR A 26 -17.91 -2.36 -11.55
N GLN A 27 -18.65 -1.85 -12.53
CA GLN A 27 -18.05 -1.21 -13.69
C GLN A 27 -17.83 0.27 -13.43
N ILE A 28 -16.62 0.76 -13.65
CA ILE A 28 -16.32 2.18 -13.55
C ILE A 28 -16.75 2.85 -14.86
N THR A 29 -17.76 3.68 -14.78
CA THR A 29 -18.25 4.43 -15.95
C THR A 29 -17.55 5.78 -16.12
N SER A 30 -17.10 6.37 -15.01
CA SER A 30 -16.19 7.52 -15.05
C SER A 30 -15.30 7.55 -13.81
N ALA A 31 -14.07 8.02 -14.00
CA ALA A 31 -13.11 8.29 -12.94
C ALA A 31 -12.53 9.69 -13.18
N ASP A 32 -12.83 10.60 -12.28
CA ASP A 32 -12.40 11.99 -12.34
C ASP A 32 -11.44 12.31 -11.20
N GLY A 33 -10.51 13.25 -11.41
CA GLY A 33 -9.55 13.67 -10.41
C GLY A 33 -8.35 12.75 -10.21
N ILE A 34 -8.15 11.70 -11.03
CA ILE A 34 -6.95 10.85 -10.98
C ILE A 34 -5.81 11.51 -11.74
N GLU A 35 -6.05 11.83 -12.99
CA GLU A 35 -5.11 12.58 -13.82
C GLU A 35 -5.48 14.06 -13.81
N GLY A 36 -4.54 14.91 -14.06
CA GLY A 36 -4.71 16.35 -13.98
C GLY A 36 -4.22 16.92 -12.64
N LEU A 37 -4.09 18.22 -12.60
CA LEU A 37 -3.57 18.92 -11.43
C LEU A 37 -4.62 18.94 -10.30
N PRO A 38 -4.21 18.73 -9.04
CA PRO A 38 -5.05 18.99 -7.88
C PRO A 38 -5.37 20.51 -7.79
N VAL A 39 -6.33 20.85 -6.96
CA VAL A 39 -6.66 22.26 -6.72
C VAL A 39 -5.43 23.04 -6.26
N ILE A 40 -5.11 24.11 -6.96
CA ILE A 40 -4.02 25.00 -6.59
C ILE A 40 -4.53 26.00 -5.56
N ARG A 41 -3.80 26.12 -4.47
CA ARG A 41 -4.01 27.18 -3.47
C ARG A 41 -3.02 28.29 -3.79
N ASN A 42 -3.51 29.35 -4.39
CA ASN A 42 -2.73 30.56 -4.67
C ASN A 42 -2.73 31.49 -3.45
N GLN A 43 -1.72 32.33 -3.39
CA GLN A 43 -1.60 33.43 -2.41
C GLN A 43 -1.39 34.75 -3.15
N ASP A 44 -2.07 34.91 -4.32
CA ASP A 44 -2.03 36.15 -5.06
C ASP A 44 -2.82 37.24 -4.33
N ASP A 45 -2.28 38.44 -4.33
CA ASP A 45 -2.90 39.59 -3.67
C ASP A 45 -3.18 40.71 -4.68
N ASN A 46 -4.29 41.43 -4.49
CA ASN A 46 -4.70 42.49 -5.39
C ASN A 46 -3.77 43.70 -5.26
N GLN A 47 -3.40 44.30 -6.40
CA GLN A 47 -2.74 45.60 -6.42
C GLN A 47 -3.79 46.69 -6.13
N GLY A 48 -3.66 47.36 -4.97
CA GLY A 48 -4.68 48.28 -4.48
C GLY A 48 -4.93 49.57 -5.32
N PHE A 49 -3.99 49.91 -6.20
CA PHE A 49 -4.06 51.15 -7.01
C PHE A 49 -3.73 50.96 -8.50
N ASN A 50 -3.41 49.76 -8.92
CA ASN A 50 -3.08 49.45 -10.33
C ASN A 50 -3.82 48.19 -10.76
N ASP A 51 -3.97 48.01 -12.09
CA ASP A 51 -4.48 46.77 -12.66
C ASP A 51 -3.49 45.63 -12.39
N GLY A 52 -4.03 44.43 -12.03
CA GLY A 52 -3.26 43.22 -11.83
C GLY A 52 -3.19 42.77 -10.36
N MET A 53 -2.46 41.70 -10.17
CA MET A 53 -2.23 41.03 -8.88
C MET A 53 -0.76 40.87 -8.60
N PHE A 54 -0.35 40.89 -7.34
CA PHE A 54 0.95 40.38 -6.92
C PHE A 54 0.92 38.86 -6.92
N SER A 55 1.80 38.23 -7.70
CA SER A 55 1.90 36.80 -7.74
C SER A 55 2.50 36.27 -6.43
N GLY A 56 1.73 35.48 -5.72
CA GLY A 56 2.16 34.77 -4.54
C GLY A 56 2.74 33.38 -4.86
N ARG A 57 2.95 32.58 -3.82
CA ARG A 57 3.33 31.18 -3.97
C ARG A 57 2.11 30.31 -4.20
N ASP A 58 2.21 29.42 -5.18
CA ASP A 58 1.22 28.36 -5.41
C ASP A 58 1.56 27.10 -4.63
N PHE A 59 0.57 26.52 -4.00
CA PHE A 59 0.65 25.24 -3.31
C PHE A 59 -0.40 24.28 -3.84
N LEU A 60 -0.04 23.02 -3.98
CA LEU A 60 -1.01 21.97 -4.28
C LEU A 60 -1.93 21.77 -3.07
N GLY A 61 -3.22 21.82 -3.31
CA GLY A 61 -4.25 21.46 -2.32
C GLY A 61 -4.47 19.95 -2.28
N GLY A 62 -5.39 19.51 -1.42
CA GLY A 62 -5.83 18.12 -1.45
C GLY A 62 -6.54 17.77 -2.76
N ARG A 63 -6.54 16.49 -3.12
CA ARG A 63 -7.16 15.98 -4.34
C ARG A 63 -8.49 15.31 -4.03
N SER A 64 -9.53 15.66 -4.79
CA SER A 64 -10.80 14.93 -4.81
C SER A 64 -10.84 14.00 -6.01
N ILE A 65 -11.15 12.72 -5.75
CA ILE A 65 -11.26 11.68 -6.77
C ILE A 65 -12.71 11.20 -6.76
N THR A 66 -13.40 11.31 -7.88
CA THR A 66 -14.79 10.92 -8.01
C THR A 66 -14.93 9.76 -8.96
N LEU A 67 -15.45 8.64 -8.45
CA LEU A 67 -15.70 7.44 -9.22
C LEU A 67 -17.20 7.23 -9.40
N THR A 68 -17.67 7.08 -10.63
CA THR A 68 -19.03 6.65 -10.92
C THR A 68 -19.00 5.16 -11.22
N ILE A 69 -19.74 4.40 -10.41
CA ILE A 69 -19.74 2.93 -10.43
C ILE A 69 -21.13 2.45 -10.82
N LEU A 70 -21.21 1.70 -11.91
CA LEU A 70 -22.39 0.92 -12.30
C LEU A 70 -22.25 -0.48 -11.69
N THR A 71 -23.17 -0.82 -10.80
CA THR A 71 -23.22 -2.14 -10.15
C THR A 71 -24.26 -3.01 -10.85
N LEU A 72 -23.83 -4.20 -11.23
CA LEU A 72 -24.62 -5.21 -11.96
C LEU A 72 -24.79 -6.47 -11.12
N SER A 73 -25.71 -7.35 -11.53
CA SER A 73 -25.72 -8.75 -11.07
C SER A 73 -24.45 -9.46 -11.50
N SER A 74 -24.02 -10.45 -10.75
CA SER A 74 -22.83 -11.23 -11.07
C SER A 74 -23.12 -12.71 -11.11
N ASN A 75 -22.44 -13.39 -12.02
CA ASN A 75 -22.32 -14.85 -12.07
C ASN A 75 -20.85 -15.14 -12.39
N ILE A 76 -20.05 -15.26 -11.33
CA ILE A 76 -18.61 -15.46 -11.44
C ILE A 76 -18.32 -16.94 -11.21
N THR A 77 -17.61 -17.57 -12.13
CA THR A 77 -17.16 -18.95 -12.03
C THR A 77 -15.65 -19.03 -12.10
N ALA A 78 -15.03 -19.72 -11.15
CA ALA A 78 -13.60 -19.96 -11.13
C ALA A 78 -13.29 -21.46 -11.05
N THR A 79 -12.34 -21.94 -11.84
CA THR A 79 -11.87 -23.32 -11.80
C THR A 79 -10.94 -23.54 -10.63
N ILE A 80 -11.22 -24.54 -9.81
CA ILE A 80 -10.41 -24.93 -8.66
C ILE A 80 -9.31 -25.90 -9.12
N THR A 81 -8.07 -25.64 -8.72
CA THR A 81 -6.91 -26.50 -8.99
C THR A 81 -6.27 -27.03 -7.71
N GLY A 82 -6.73 -26.56 -6.56
CA GLY A 82 -6.27 -27.02 -5.25
C GLY A 82 -7.23 -26.64 -4.15
N ALA A 83 -7.26 -27.44 -3.09
CA ALA A 83 -7.94 -27.10 -1.85
C ALA A 83 -7.19 -27.68 -0.65
N THR A 84 -7.16 -26.96 0.45
CA THR A 84 -6.51 -27.36 1.71
C THR A 84 -7.46 -27.20 2.87
N ALA A 85 -7.61 -28.26 3.65
CA ALA A 85 -8.46 -28.29 4.85
C ALA A 85 -7.72 -29.04 5.96
N THR A 86 -7.33 -28.32 6.99
CA THR A 86 -6.49 -28.84 8.09
C THR A 86 -7.24 -29.01 9.40
N GLY A 87 -8.56 -28.91 9.40
CA GLY A 87 -9.37 -28.98 10.60
C GLY A 87 -9.33 -27.70 11.48
N THR A 88 -8.85 -26.59 10.94
CA THR A 88 -8.70 -25.31 11.66
C THR A 88 -9.89 -24.37 11.53
N GLY A 89 -11.03 -24.85 11.03
CA GLY A 89 -12.25 -24.07 10.85
C GLY A 89 -12.36 -23.31 9.53
N VAL A 90 -11.39 -23.45 8.64
CA VAL A 90 -11.40 -22.84 7.30
C VAL A 90 -10.93 -23.83 6.23
N ILE A 91 -11.48 -23.68 5.03
CA ILE A 91 -10.97 -24.34 3.84
C ILE A 91 -10.37 -23.26 2.95
N THR A 92 -9.15 -23.48 2.46
CA THR A 92 -8.50 -22.63 1.46
C THR A 92 -8.59 -23.27 0.09
N TYR A 93 -9.06 -22.53 -0.91
CA TYR A 93 -9.13 -22.95 -2.31
C TYR A 93 -8.12 -22.16 -3.15
N THR A 94 -7.52 -22.88 -4.11
CA THR A 94 -6.64 -22.33 -5.14
C THR A 94 -7.32 -22.41 -6.49
N THR A 95 -7.32 -21.35 -7.27
CA THR A 95 -7.90 -21.29 -8.63
C THR A 95 -6.82 -21.28 -9.72
N SER A 96 -7.17 -21.72 -10.90
CA SER A 96 -6.24 -21.79 -12.05
C SER A 96 -5.82 -20.41 -12.59
N ALA A 97 -6.63 -19.39 -12.34
CA ALA A 97 -6.42 -18.01 -12.78
C ALA A 97 -7.09 -17.05 -11.79
N TYR A 98 -7.02 -15.76 -12.06
CA TYR A 98 -7.73 -14.74 -11.30
C TYR A 98 -9.22 -15.09 -11.15
N HIS A 99 -9.67 -15.27 -9.90
CA HIS A 99 -11.03 -15.75 -9.63
C HIS A 99 -12.12 -14.67 -9.71
N GLY A 100 -11.77 -13.38 -9.56
CA GLY A 100 -12.71 -12.26 -9.64
C GLY A 100 -13.68 -12.12 -8.46
N PHE A 101 -13.53 -12.92 -7.40
CA PHE A 101 -14.36 -12.81 -6.19
C PHE A 101 -13.92 -11.66 -5.30
N ASN A 102 -14.87 -11.19 -4.48
CA ASN A 102 -14.61 -10.23 -3.39
C ASN A 102 -15.01 -10.84 -2.05
N THR A 103 -14.28 -10.48 -1.00
CA THR A 103 -14.60 -10.88 0.37
C THR A 103 -16.04 -10.49 0.73
N GLY A 104 -16.78 -11.41 1.34
CA GLY A 104 -18.18 -11.26 1.70
C GLY A 104 -19.18 -11.77 0.65
N GLN A 105 -18.73 -12.18 -0.54
CA GLN A 105 -19.60 -12.83 -1.53
C GLN A 105 -20.00 -14.24 -1.07
N ILE A 106 -21.16 -14.70 -1.55
CA ILE A 106 -21.63 -16.05 -1.34
C ILE A 106 -21.14 -16.94 -2.49
N VAL A 107 -20.50 -18.05 -2.16
CA VAL A 107 -19.97 -19.00 -3.14
C VAL A 107 -20.53 -20.39 -2.93
N THR A 108 -20.73 -21.10 -4.03
CA THR A 108 -21.05 -22.53 -4.08
C THR A 108 -19.92 -23.26 -4.78
N ILE A 109 -19.39 -24.29 -4.13
CA ILE A 109 -18.31 -25.13 -4.62
C ILE A 109 -18.87 -26.47 -5.06
N THR A 110 -18.53 -26.91 -6.27
CA THR A 110 -19.01 -28.18 -6.85
C THR A 110 -17.90 -28.87 -7.62
N GLY A 111 -18.01 -30.19 -7.77
CA GLY A 111 -17.14 -31.01 -8.63
C GLY A 111 -15.72 -31.21 -8.10
N VAL A 112 -15.46 -30.87 -6.84
CA VAL A 112 -14.17 -31.18 -6.19
C VAL A 112 -14.17 -32.65 -5.79
N VAL A 113 -13.17 -33.39 -6.21
CA VAL A 113 -12.90 -34.79 -5.82
C VAL A 113 -11.86 -34.78 -4.70
N SER A 114 -12.16 -35.53 -3.64
CA SER A 114 -11.28 -35.64 -2.46
C SER A 114 -11.25 -37.05 -1.91
N THR A 115 -10.37 -37.36 -0.99
CA THR A 115 -10.30 -38.70 -0.37
C THR A 115 -11.57 -39.07 0.39
N GLY A 116 -12.18 -38.10 1.07
CA GLY A 116 -13.46 -38.27 1.79
C GLY A 116 -14.71 -38.17 0.90
N ASN A 117 -14.55 -37.67 -0.35
CA ASN A 117 -15.64 -37.51 -1.32
C ASN A 117 -15.17 -37.83 -2.74
N PRO A 118 -14.91 -39.11 -3.07
CA PRO A 118 -14.34 -39.50 -4.37
C PRO A 118 -15.34 -39.35 -5.55
N SER A 119 -16.61 -39.19 -5.27
CA SER A 119 -17.65 -38.96 -6.28
C SER A 119 -17.93 -37.48 -6.55
N GLY A 120 -17.33 -36.58 -5.80
CA GLY A 120 -17.58 -35.14 -5.93
C GLY A 120 -18.99 -34.69 -5.54
N THR A 121 -19.66 -35.45 -4.64
CA THR A 121 -21.06 -35.21 -4.24
C THR A 121 -21.19 -33.78 -3.63
N ALA A 122 -22.21 -33.06 -4.07
CA ALA A 122 -22.49 -31.70 -3.57
C ALA A 122 -22.84 -31.69 -2.07
N GLY A 123 -22.38 -30.66 -1.35
CA GLY A 123 -22.64 -30.48 0.09
C GLY A 123 -21.79 -31.36 0.99
N THR A 124 -20.79 -32.08 0.47
CA THR A 124 -19.88 -32.95 1.24
C THR A 124 -18.42 -32.67 0.89
N GLY A 125 -17.53 -32.88 1.87
CA GLY A 125 -16.11 -32.65 1.70
C GLY A 125 -15.82 -31.19 1.32
N PHE A 126 -15.04 -30.99 0.26
CA PHE A 126 -14.76 -29.65 -0.26
C PHE A 126 -15.93 -29.04 -1.07
N ASN A 127 -16.99 -29.79 -1.40
CA ASN A 127 -18.14 -29.29 -2.13
C ASN A 127 -19.14 -28.67 -1.15
N GLN A 128 -19.16 -27.35 -1.11
CA GLN A 128 -19.94 -26.57 -0.15
C GLN A 128 -20.94 -25.65 -0.86
N THR A 129 -22.08 -25.42 -0.25
CA THR A 129 -23.15 -24.57 -0.80
C THR A 129 -23.33 -23.30 0.04
N SER A 130 -23.52 -22.17 -0.63
CA SER A 130 -23.91 -20.88 -0.01
C SER A 130 -22.99 -20.43 1.15
N GLN A 131 -21.67 -20.56 0.96
CA GLN A 131 -20.70 -20.14 1.96
C GLN A 131 -20.22 -18.71 1.71
N THR A 132 -20.04 -17.93 2.77
CA THR A 132 -19.40 -16.63 2.67
C THR A 132 -17.89 -16.81 2.51
N LEU A 133 -17.32 -16.22 1.46
CA LEU A 133 -15.88 -16.33 1.20
C LEU A 133 -15.08 -15.14 1.73
N THR A 134 -13.81 -15.39 2.00
CA THR A 134 -12.79 -14.36 2.27
C THR A 134 -11.66 -14.51 1.27
N VAL A 135 -11.37 -13.44 0.52
CA VAL A 135 -10.28 -13.41 -0.46
C VAL A 135 -8.94 -13.24 0.27
N ILE A 136 -7.96 -14.07 -0.08
CA ILE A 136 -6.57 -13.97 0.38
C ILE A 136 -5.77 -13.18 -0.65
N ASP A 137 -5.83 -13.62 -1.91
CA ASP A 137 -5.15 -13.01 -3.06
C ASP A 137 -5.95 -13.30 -4.35
N ASN A 138 -5.36 -13.04 -5.49
CA ASN A 138 -6.03 -13.20 -6.79
C ASN A 138 -6.40 -14.62 -7.17
N THR A 139 -5.77 -15.61 -6.58
CA THR A 139 -5.94 -17.03 -6.88
C THR A 139 -6.33 -17.85 -5.67
N HIS A 140 -6.38 -17.25 -4.48
CA HIS A 140 -6.71 -17.93 -3.24
C HIS A 140 -7.85 -17.25 -2.50
N PHE A 141 -8.79 -18.07 -2.02
CA PHE A 141 -9.86 -17.63 -1.12
C PHE A 141 -10.17 -18.70 -0.08
N THR A 142 -10.79 -18.31 1.02
CA THR A 142 -11.23 -19.23 2.09
C THR A 142 -12.73 -19.19 2.30
N ILE A 143 -13.27 -20.27 2.83
CA ILE A 143 -14.62 -20.33 3.41
C ILE A 143 -14.54 -20.85 4.86
N PRO A 144 -15.47 -20.41 5.78
CA PRO A 144 -15.43 -20.77 7.19
C PRO A 144 -16.08 -22.14 7.41
N VAL A 145 -15.44 -23.20 6.96
CA VAL A 145 -15.90 -24.59 7.13
C VAL A 145 -14.80 -25.42 7.77
N ASN A 146 -15.15 -26.14 8.85
CA ASN A 146 -14.22 -27.05 9.49
C ASN A 146 -14.25 -28.41 8.77
N LEU A 147 -13.15 -28.75 8.11
CA LEU A 147 -12.99 -29.98 7.33
C LEU A 147 -11.56 -30.50 7.51
N THR A 148 -11.44 -31.82 7.58
CA THR A 148 -10.16 -32.53 7.43
C THR A 148 -10.32 -33.50 6.26
N ASP A 149 -9.75 -33.16 5.10
CA ASP A 149 -9.85 -33.94 3.90
C ASP A 149 -8.67 -33.62 2.97
N THR A 150 -8.39 -34.49 1.99
CA THR A 150 -7.31 -34.30 1.03
C THR A 150 -7.87 -34.11 -0.37
N TYR A 151 -7.57 -32.97 -0.97
CA TYR A 151 -7.94 -32.66 -2.35
C TYR A 151 -7.26 -33.61 -3.32
N THR A 152 -8.02 -34.09 -4.30
CA THR A 152 -7.52 -34.98 -5.36
C THR A 152 -7.55 -34.28 -6.71
N SER A 153 -8.67 -33.74 -7.11
CA SER A 153 -8.77 -33.05 -8.41
C SER A 153 -10.08 -32.27 -8.59
N GLY A 154 -10.08 -31.42 -9.60
CA GLY A 154 -11.29 -30.78 -10.15
C GLY A 154 -11.91 -29.73 -9.24
N GLY A 155 -13.06 -29.28 -9.64
CA GLY A 155 -13.91 -28.35 -8.93
C GLY A 155 -14.11 -27.02 -9.62
N SER A 156 -15.23 -26.42 -9.26
CA SER A 156 -15.63 -25.10 -9.71
C SER A 156 -16.26 -24.34 -8.55
N ALA A 157 -15.84 -23.10 -8.39
CA ALA A 157 -16.44 -22.14 -7.46
C ALA A 157 -17.35 -21.19 -8.24
N ASN A 158 -18.61 -21.08 -7.84
CA ASN A 158 -19.59 -20.23 -8.49
C ASN A 158 -20.20 -19.26 -7.48
N SER A 159 -20.24 -17.97 -7.83
CA SER A 159 -20.88 -16.91 -7.03
C SER A 159 -21.94 -16.20 -7.87
N VAL A 160 -23.21 -16.33 -7.47
CA VAL A 160 -24.33 -15.65 -8.12
C VAL A 160 -24.90 -14.62 -7.14
N MET A 161 -24.85 -13.35 -7.51
CA MET A 161 -25.38 -12.26 -6.70
C MET A 161 -26.25 -11.32 -7.54
N SER A 162 -27.35 -10.86 -6.96
CA SER A 162 -28.16 -9.78 -7.56
C SER A 162 -27.40 -8.45 -7.53
N ALA A 163 -27.77 -7.52 -8.41
CA ALA A 163 -27.20 -6.19 -8.40
C ALA A 163 -27.33 -5.49 -7.03
N GLN A 164 -28.48 -5.67 -6.37
CA GLN A 164 -28.72 -5.11 -5.02
C GLN A 164 -27.78 -5.73 -3.98
N ALA A 165 -27.51 -7.03 -4.05
CA ALA A 165 -26.59 -7.70 -3.12
C ALA A 165 -25.15 -7.22 -3.36
N ASN A 166 -24.72 -7.11 -4.62
CA ASN A 166 -23.44 -6.54 -4.99
C ASN A 166 -23.33 -5.06 -4.53
N TYR A 167 -24.37 -4.27 -4.73
CA TYR A 167 -24.36 -2.87 -4.28
C TYR A 167 -24.26 -2.75 -2.74
N ASN A 168 -24.96 -3.59 -2.00
CA ASN A 168 -24.84 -3.62 -0.54
C ASN A 168 -23.42 -4.02 -0.10
N LEU A 169 -22.79 -4.96 -0.81
CA LEU A 169 -21.42 -5.35 -0.57
C LEU A 169 -20.43 -4.22 -0.88
N LEU A 170 -20.60 -3.53 -2.02
CA LEU A 170 -19.83 -2.33 -2.37
C LEU A 170 -19.95 -1.28 -1.28
N LYS A 171 -21.19 -0.98 -0.87
CA LYS A 171 -21.51 0.02 0.16
C LYS A 171 -20.85 -0.34 1.50
N SER A 172 -20.94 -1.58 1.95
CA SER A 172 -20.35 -2.02 3.22
C SER A 172 -18.83 -1.91 3.25
N ASN A 173 -18.16 -2.08 2.10
CA ASN A 173 -16.70 -1.97 1.99
C ASN A 173 -16.20 -0.54 1.80
N LEU A 174 -16.98 0.33 1.13
CA LEU A 174 -16.59 1.70 0.86
C LEU A 174 -16.99 2.67 1.99
N LEU A 175 -18.08 2.40 2.71
CA LEU A 175 -18.50 3.28 3.81
C LEU A 175 -17.44 3.27 4.92
N PRO A 176 -17.18 4.41 5.54
CA PRO A 176 -16.34 4.48 6.73
C PRO A 176 -16.94 3.58 7.82
N THR A 177 -16.14 2.67 8.37
CA THR A 177 -16.55 1.85 9.52
C THR A 177 -16.94 2.74 10.69
N ALA A 178 -17.96 2.33 11.45
CA ALA A 178 -18.75 3.09 12.42
C ALA A 178 -17.99 3.73 13.62
N SER A 179 -16.66 3.71 13.64
CA SER A 179 -15.88 4.43 14.65
C SER A 179 -15.54 5.82 14.12
N TYR A 180 -16.10 6.86 14.73
CA TYR A 180 -15.77 8.27 14.42
C TYR A 180 -14.28 8.59 14.51
N THR A 181 -13.52 7.82 15.28
CA THR A 181 -12.06 7.91 15.36
C THR A 181 -11.37 7.46 14.06
N ALA A 182 -12.00 6.63 13.26
CA ALA A 182 -11.47 6.16 11.97
C ALA A 182 -11.59 7.20 10.85
N PHE A 183 -12.36 8.26 11.00
CA PHE A 183 -12.50 9.33 9.98
C PHE A 183 -11.22 10.15 9.79
N SER A 184 -10.30 10.13 10.75
CA SER A 184 -9.00 10.80 10.63
C SER A 184 -7.96 9.98 9.87
N THR A 185 -8.16 8.68 9.71
CA THR A 185 -7.22 7.80 9.02
C THR A 185 -7.47 7.79 7.51
N THR A 186 -6.40 7.81 6.74
CA THR A 186 -6.45 7.58 5.30
C THR A 186 -6.19 6.10 5.01
N ASN A 187 -6.87 5.58 4.01
CA ASN A 187 -6.64 4.25 3.45
C ASN A 187 -6.11 4.37 2.02
N GLN A 188 -5.60 3.30 1.49
CA GLN A 188 -5.10 3.29 0.11
C GLN A 188 -6.26 3.05 -0.86
N LEU A 189 -6.50 4.02 -1.74
CA LEU A 189 -7.26 3.84 -2.97
C LEU A 189 -6.27 3.42 -4.05
N GLN A 190 -6.18 2.12 -4.29
CA GLN A 190 -5.36 1.57 -5.36
C GLN A 190 -6.08 1.67 -6.70
N PHE A 191 -5.34 1.90 -7.76
CA PHE A 191 -5.87 1.94 -9.13
C PHE A 191 -4.82 1.48 -10.13
N LYS A 192 -5.30 0.98 -11.26
CA LYS A 192 -4.48 0.63 -12.42
C LYS A 192 -5.11 1.21 -13.67
N LEU A 193 -4.48 2.21 -14.24
CA LEU A 193 -4.94 2.83 -15.48
C LEU A 193 -4.77 1.87 -16.68
N PRO A 194 -5.58 2.02 -17.73
CA PRO A 194 -5.35 1.33 -18.99
C PRO A 194 -3.94 1.64 -19.51
N GLN A 195 -3.25 0.63 -20.01
CA GLN A 195 -1.87 0.72 -20.52
C GLN A 195 -0.79 0.96 -19.44
N SER A 196 -1.15 1.15 -18.16
CA SER A 196 -0.18 1.16 -17.07
C SER A 196 0.23 -0.28 -16.70
N SER A 197 1.53 -0.51 -16.56
CA SER A 197 2.04 -1.77 -16.03
C SER A 197 1.87 -1.86 -14.51
N ASN A 198 1.90 -0.73 -13.82
CA ASN A 198 1.97 -0.64 -12.37
C ASN A 198 0.62 -0.32 -11.76
N ILE A 199 0.39 -0.89 -10.57
CA ILE A 199 -0.66 -0.42 -9.68
C ILE A 199 -0.12 0.80 -8.93
N GLN A 200 -0.96 1.81 -8.81
CA GLN A 200 -0.66 3.04 -8.08
C GLN A 200 -1.72 3.26 -7.00
N PHE A 201 -1.43 4.12 -6.03
CA PHE A 201 -2.40 4.42 -4.97
C PHE A 201 -2.35 5.87 -4.50
N PHE A 202 -3.50 6.33 -4.03
CA PHE A 202 -3.65 7.53 -3.20
C PHE A 202 -3.90 7.14 -1.75
N ASN A 203 -3.34 7.89 -0.82
CA ASN A 203 -3.78 7.85 0.57
C ASN A 203 -5.02 8.75 0.71
N ALA A 204 -6.20 8.13 0.73
CA ALA A 204 -7.46 8.83 0.66
C ALA A 204 -8.44 8.40 1.76
N ARG A 205 -9.56 9.08 1.83
CA ARG A 205 -10.72 8.71 2.65
C ARG A 205 -12.00 8.98 1.86
N VAL A 206 -13.01 8.17 2.07
CA VAL A 206 -14.33 8.41 1.47
C VAL A 206 -14.95 9.66 2.12
N ARG A 207 -15.43 10.60 1.30
CA ARG A 207 -16.02 11.86 1.75
C ARG A 207 -17.50 11.93 1.48
N ASP A 208 -17.93 11.41 0.33
CA ASP A 208 -19.30 11.48 -0.10
C ASP A 208 -19.68 10.26 -0.93
N SER A 209 -20.94 9.89 -0.87
CA SER A 209 -21.52 8.87 -1.73
C SER A 209 -22.93 9.28 -2.14
N LYS A 210 -23.22 9.18 -3.43
CA LYS A 210 -24.52 9.52 -4.01
C LYS A 210 -25.00 8.40 -4.89
N THR A 211 -26.23 7.95 -4.68
CA THR A 211 -26.88 6.93 -5.52
C THR A 211 -28.13 7.55 -6.11
N VAL A 212 -28.23 7.48 -7.43
CA VAL A 212 -29.43 7.96 -8.14
C VAL A 212 -30.32 6.76 -8.40
N ILE A 213 -31.55 6.80 -7.87
CA ILE A 213 -32.55 5.77 -8.11
C ILE A 213 -33.31 6.18 -9.37
N THR A 214 -33.06 5.44 -10.45
CA THR A 214 -33.74 5.61 -11.74
C THR A 214 -34.61 4.38 -12.02
N PRO A 215 -35.47 4.40 -13.04
CA PRO A 215 -36.20 3.18 -13.46
C PRO A 215 -35.29 2.00 -13.76
N ASP A 216 -34.05 2.23 -14.21
CA ASP A 216 -33.06 1.19 -14.48
C ASP A 216 -32.68 0.39 -13.23
N TYR A 217 -32.88 0.95 -12.04
CA TYR A 217 -32.69 0.25 -10.78
C TYR A 217 -33.54 -1.03 -10.68
N THR A 218 -34.76 -1.01 -11.21
CA THR A 218 -35.63 -2.19 -11.23
C THR A 218 -35.12 -3.28 -12.17
N TYR A 219 -34.30 -2.92 -13.16
CA TYR A 219 -33.67 -3.85 -14.09
C TYR A 219 -32.29 -4.32 -13.61
N GLY A 220 -31.88 -3.91 -12.39
CA GLY A 220 -30.60 -4.33 -11.82
C GLY A 220 -29.40 -3.51 -12.29
N TYR A 221 -29.61 -2.27 -12.73
CA TYR A 221 -28.56 -1.31 -13.04
C TYR A 221 -28.52 -0.25 -11.95
N ILE A 222 -27.54 -0.36 -11.04
CA ILE A 222 -27.43 0.55 -9.89
C ILE A 222 -26.21 1.45 -10.08
N THR A 223 -26.45 2.71 -10.39
CA THR A 223 -25.39 3.71 -10.55
C THR A 223 -25.17 4.46 -9.26
N SER A 224 -23.94 4.47 -8.78
CA SER A 224 -23.51 5.21 -7.58
C SER A 224 -22.25 6.01 -7.85
N GLN A 225 -22.17 7.19 -7.24
CA GLN A 225 -21.00 8.05 -7.29
C GLN A 225 -20.34 8.08 -5.91
N TRP A 226 -19.02 7.91 -5.89
CA TRP A 226 -18.22 7.87 -4.67
C TRP A 226 -17.10 8.89 -4.79
N THR A 227 -17.02 9.78 -3.81
CA THR A 227 -15.96 10.80 -3.77
C THR A 227 -14.96 10.47 -2.67
N PHE A 228 -13.72 10.30 -3.07
CA PHE A 228 -12.57 10.10 -2.21
C PHE A 228 -11.79 11.40 -2.11
N PHE A 229 -11.27 11.70 -0.95
CA PHE A 229 -10.42 12.85 -0.72
C PHE A 229 -9.04 12.41 -0.24
N ALA A 230 -8.02 12.75 -1.01
CA ALA A 230 -6.62 12.56 -0.67
C ALA A 230 -6.04 13.88 -0.13
N PRO A 231 -5.71 13.96 1.17
CA PRO A 231 -5.06 15.15 1.74
C PRO A 231 -3.69 15.42 1.11
N ASP A 232 -2.93 14.37 0.82
CA ASP A 232 -1.74 14.43 -0.03
C ASP A 232 -2.18 14.27 -1.48
N PRO A 233 -1.99 15.29 -2.34
CA PRO A 233 -2.43 15.23 -3.72
C PRO A 233 -1.64 14.29 -4.62
N LYS A 234 -0.56 13.72 -4.10
CA LYS A 234 0.32 12.80 -4.83
C LYS A 234 -0.23 11.39 -4.84
N PHE A 235 0.11 10.66 -5.88
CA PHE A 235 -0.07 9.22 -5.93
C PHE A 235 1.28 8.52 -6.04
N TYR A 236 1.30 7.26 -5.65
CA TYR A 236 2.50 6.50 -5.44
C TYR A 236 2.41 5.15 -6.13
N ASP A 237 3.54 4.62 -6.61
CA ASP A 237 3.60 3.23 -7.06
C ASP A 237 3.30 2.29 -5.88
N ASN A 238 2.57 1.21 -6.12
CA ASN A 238 2.19 0.27 -5.07
C ASN A 238 3.37 -0.53 -4.50
N THR A 239 4.44 -0.68 -5.28
CA THR A 239 5.64 -1.39 -4.85
C THR A 239 6.66 -0.41 -4.27
N PRO A 240 7.06 -0.55 -3.00
CA PRO A 240 8.11 0.27 -2.43
C PRO A 240 9.46 -0.11 -3.02
N ASN A 241 10.32 0.89 -3.18
CA ASN A 241 11.75 0.70 -3.43
C ASN A 241 12.50 0.70 -2.11
N SER A 242 13.64 0.01 -2.06
CA SER A 242 14.50 0.00 -0.90
C SER A 242 15.97 0.05 -1.27
N ALA A 243 16.76 0.70 -0.43
CA ALA A 243 18.21 0.72 -0.55
C ALA A 243 18.85 0.60 0.85
N ALA A 244 19.95 -0.12 0.91
CA ALA A 244 20.68 -0.34 2.17
C ALA A 244 21.89 0.58 2.28
N MET A 245 22.18 1.01 3.52
CA MET A 245 23.43 1.64 3.91
C MET A 245 24.04 0.84 5.05
N VAL A 246 25.34 0.66 5.02
CA VAL A 246 26.07 -0.05 6.07
C VAL A 246 27.23 0.82 6.53
N VAL A 247 27.25 1.16 7.80
CA VAL A 247 28.38 1.84 8.45
C VAL A 247 29.20 0.81 9.20
N SER A 248 30.40 0.54 8.73
CA SER A 248 31.36 -0.28 9.45
C SER A 248 32.22 0.60 10.32
N ASN A 249 32.06 0.49 11.62
CA ASN A 249 32.94 1.13 12.58
C ASN A 249 34.22 0.30 12.68
N ALA A 250 35.20 0.60 11.85
CA ALA A 250 36.51 0.01 11.99
C ALA A 250 37.12 0.50 13.32
N LEU A 251 37.20 -0.39 14.30
CA LEU A 251 37.97 -0.12 15.51
C LEU A 251 39.40 0.27 15.12
N GLY A 252 39.87 1.36 15.66
CA GLY A 252 41.25 1.80 15.50
C GLY A 252 42.20 0.65 15.80
N ARG A 253 43.32 0.57 15.09
CA ARG A 253 44.28 -0.54 15.19
C ARG A 253 44.92 -0.53 16.57
N THR A 254 44.81 -1.64 17.31
CA THR A 254 45.56 -1.88 18.53
C THR A 254 46.99 -2.32 18.22
N TYR A 255 47.95 -1.86 19.04
CA TYR A 255 49.37 -2.28 18.98
C TYR A 255 49.49 -3.74 19.42
N ASN A 256 50.20 -4.51 18.72
CA ASN A 256 50.81 -5.82 18.71
C ASN A 256 50.55 -6.50 17.36
N ARG A 257 51.42 -6.24 16.39
CA ARG A 257 51.24 -6.73 15.03
C ARG A 257 52.31 -7.74 14.65
N VAL A 258 51.83 -8.86 14.11
CA VAL A 258 52.65 -9.86 13.43
C VAL A 258 52.50 -9.63 11.91
N TYR A 259 53.61 -9.55 11.20
CA TYR A 259 53.62 -9.49 9.71
C TYR A 259 53.38 -10.87 9.12
N PRO A 260 52.71 -11.01 7.96
CA PRO A 260 52.24 -9.99 7.01
C PRO A 260 50.90 -9.38 7.37
N LEU A 261 50.77 -8.06 7.15
CA LEU A 261 49.56 -7.31 7.42
C LEU A 261 48.66 -7.27 6.16
N THR A 262 47.52 -7.89 6.26
CA THR A 262 46.45 -7.67 5.27
C THR A 262 45.68 -6.38 5.61
N TYR A 263 45.76 -5.41 4.76
CA TYR A 263 44.95 -4.19 4.90
C TYR A 263 43.54 -4.52 4.41
N GLY A 264 42.61 -4.80 5.30
CA GLY A 264 41.20 -4.86 4.97
C GLY A 264 40.76 -3.49 4.51
N GLY A 265 40.67 -3.31 3.21
CA GLY A 265 40.04 -2.14 2.59
C GLY A 265 38.51 -2.25 2.69
N GLY A 266 37.99 -2.19 3.90
CA GLY A 266 36.56 -2.05 4.11
C GLY A 266 36.19 -0.57 4.10
N SER A 267 36.07 0.03 2.92
CA SER A 267 35.28 1.26 2.80
C SER A 267 33.82 0.83 2.85
N ALA A 268 33.22 0.89 4.01
CA ALA A 268 31.78 0.73 4.13
C ALA A 268 31.12 1.87 3.32
N ALA A 269 30.23 1.51 2.42
CA ALA A 269 29.44 2.49 1.72
C ALA A 269 28.56 3.22 2.77
N THR A 270 28.97 4.42 3.11
CA THR A 270 28.22 5.29 4.01
C THR A 270 27.11 6.02 3.29
N SER A 271 26.97 5.83 1.97
CA SER A 271 25.96 6.46 1.13
C SER A 271 25.31 5.45 0.22
N THR A 272 24.05 5.74 -0.15
CA THR A 272 23.26 4.97 -1.10
C THR A 272 22.52 5.89 -2.04
N SER A 273 22.22 5.38 -3.24
CA SER A 273 21.40 6.09 -4.23
C SER A 273 19.93 5.76 -4.01
N VAL A 274 19.13 6.79 -3.83
CA VAL A 274 17.67 6.77 -3.76
C VAL A 274 17.13 7.33 -5.07
N ASN A 275 16.70 6.45 -5.98
CA ASN A 275 16.20 6.86 -7.28
C ASN A 275 14.67 6.94 -7.27
N ASN A 276 14.14 8.15 -7.27
CA ASN A 276 12.71 8.41 -7.41
C ASN A 276 12.37 8.55 -8.90
N GLN A 277 11.78 7.52 -9.48
CA GLN A 277 11.40 7.49 -10.90
C GLN A 277 10.14 8.32 -11.22
N GLY A 278 9.44 8.80 -10.19
CA GLY A 278 8.31 9.71 -10.34
C GLY A 278 8.75 11.14 -10.62
N TRP A 279 7.81 11.99 -10.96
CA TRP A 279 8.04 13.42 -11.22
C TRP A 279 7.65 14.34 -10.05
N ALA A 280 7.25 13.77 -8.93
CA ALA A 280 6.97 14.49 -7.70
C ALA A 280 7.95 14.08 -6.59
N THR A 281 8.21 14.99 -5.66
CA THR A 281 9.04 14.73 -4.48
C THR A 281 8.42 13.67 -3.59
N THR A 282 9.21 12.68 -3.16
CA THR A 282 8.82 11.66 -2.20
C THR A 282 9.57 11.81 -0.87
N TYR A 283 9.02 11.23 0.19
CA TYR A 283 9.59 11.28 1.54
C TYR A 283 9.87 9.88 2.04
N PRO A 284 11.13 9.43 1.97
CA PRO A 284 11.53 8.11 2.45
C PRO A 284 11.35 7.92 3.95
N VAL A 285 11.18 6.66 4.34
CA VAL A 285 11.30 6.19 5.73
C VAL A 285 12.64 5.48 5.87
N ILE A 286 13.43 5.88 6.86
CA ILE A 286 14.77 5.36 7.10
C ILE A 286 14.76 4.62 8.42
N THR A 287 15.12 3.33 8.37
CA THR A 287 15.24 2.48 9.56
C THR A 287 16.72 2.19 9.79
N ILE A 288 17.25 2.52 10.97
CA ILE A 288 18.63 2.28 11.38
C ILE A 288 18.63 1.28 12.52
N THR A 289 19.48 0.26 12.41
CA THR A 289 19.75 -0.70 13.48
C THR A 289 21.17 -0.50 13.95
N GLY A 290 21.36 -0.22 15.26
CA GLY A 290 22.67 0.08 15.86
C GLY A 290 23.70 -1.05 15.70
N PRO A 291 24.91 -0.88 16.28
CA PRO A 291 25.31 0.13 17.26
C PRO A 291 25.79 1.43 16.63
N ILE A 292 25.28 2.57 17.10
CA ILE A 292 25.67 3.88 16.56
C ILE A 292 25.54 4.98 17.64
N ASN A 293 26.48 5.95 17.63
CA ASN A 293 26.39 7.14 18.45
C ASN A 293 26.06 8.35 17.60
N ASN A 294 25.12 9.16 18.07
CA ASN A 294 24.69 10.39 17.44
C ASN A 294 24.57 10.25 15.92
N PRO A 295 23.69 9.35 15.42
CA PRO A 295 23.55 9.15 14.00
C PRO A 295 23.18 10.43 13.26
N ILE A 296 23.83 10.66 12.13
CA ILE A 296 23.58 11.76 11.21
C ILE A 296 23.14 11.13 9.88
N ILE A 297 21.93 11.44 9.49
CA ILE A 297 21.34 11.00 8.21
C ILE A 297 21.17 12.24 7.36
N GLY A 298 21.62 12.21 6.13
CA GLY A 298 21.51 13.38 5.26
C GLY A 298 21.40 13.02 3.78
N SER A 299 21.11 14.05 3.00
CA SER A 299 21.14 14.03 1.55
C SER A 299 22.26 14.95 1.05
N THR A 300 23.26 14.38 0.39
CA THR A 300 24.31 15.19 -0.25
C THR A 300 23.76 15.99 -1.42
N THR A 301 22.71 15.48 -2.08
CA THR A 301 22.04 16.17 -3.19
C THR A 301 21.38 17.48 -2.75
N GLN A 302 20.85 17.55 -1.52
CA GLN A 302 20.18 18.74 -0.98
C GLN A 302 21.02 19.50 0.04
N GLY A 303 22.15 18.94 0.51
CA GLY A 303 22.96 19.52 1.56
C GLY A 303 22.26 19.60 2.92
N GLN A 304 21.26 18.75 3.17
CA GLN A 304 20.44 18.73 4.37
C GLN A 304 20.67 17.45 5.16
N TYR A 305 20.59 17.54 6.49
CA TYR A 305 20.79 16.40 7.37
C TYR A 305 19.98 16.53 8.67
N ILE A 306 19.78 15.38 9.30
CA ILE A 306 19.16 15.22 10.63
C ILE A 306 20.18 14.53 11.53
N THR A 307 20.43 15.12 12.70
CA THR A 307 21.24 14.51 13.75
C THR A 307 20.34 14.06 14.88
N ILE A 308 20.49 12.81 15.31
CA ILE A 308 19.74 12.22 16.43
C ILE A 308 20.72 11.99 17.56
N GLN A 309 20.52 12.68 18.68
CA GLN A 309 21.41 12.60 19.84
C GLN A 309 21.20 11.30 20.60
N GLY A 310 22.27 10.68 21.06
CA GLY A 310 22.22 9.49 21.89
C GLY A 310 23.20 8.40 21.46
N SER A 311 23.29 7.39 22.29
CA SER A 311 24.07 6.16 22.07
C SER A 311 23.11 4.99 21.97
N TYR A 312 23.16 4.27 20.86
CA TYR A 312 22.23 3.21 20.52
C TYR A 312 22.96 1.86 20.40
N ALA A 313 22.46 0.85 21.07
CA ALA A 313 23.02 -0.50 21.04
C ALA A 313 22.67 -1.24 19.72
N ASN A 314 23.27 -2.40 19.51
CA ASN A 314 23.00 -3.25 18.35
C ASN A 314 21.57 -3.79 18.26
N THR A 315 20.82 -3.75 19.36
CA THR A 315 19.41 -4.14 19.43
C THR A 315 18.44 -3.00 19.21
N ASP A 316 18.95 -1.75 19.23
CA ASP A 316 18.10 -0.58 19.10
C ASP A 316 17.76 -0.31 17.64
N THR A 317 16.52 0.06 17.42
CA THR A 317 15.98 0.43 16.10
C THR A 317 15.50 1.88 16.13
N ILE A 318 16.07 2.70 15.27
CA ILE A 318 15.68 4.09 15.06
C ILE A 318 14.92 4.16 13.73
N VAL A 319 13.71 4.72 13.76
CA VAL A 319 12.92 4.97 12.53
C VAL A 319 12.75 6.46 12.35
N VAL A 320 13.14 6.95 11.18
CA VAL A 320 13.01 8.35 10.77
C VAL A 320 12.04 8.41 9.60
N ASP A 321 10.85 8.94 9.85
CA ASP A 321 9.85 9.21 8.80
C ASP A 321 10.01 10.66 8.35
N LEU A 322 10.54 10.84 7.14
CA LEU A 322 10.79 12.18 6.60
C LEU A 322 9.49 12.90 6.21
N GLY A 323 8.43 12.15 5.89
CA GLY A 323 7.13 12.71 5.51
C GLY A 323 6.34 13.24 6.69
N GLN A 324 6.24 12.45 7.74
CA GLN A 324 5.57 12.84 8.98
C GLN A 324 6.46 13.69 9.90
N ARG A 325 7.76 13.74 9.61
CA ARG A 325 8.77 14.39 10.44
C ARG A 325 8.81 13.84 11.86
N ILE A 326 8.78 12.52 11.95
CA ILE A 326 8.78 11.75 13.19
C ILE A 326 10.07 10.95 13.29
N VAL A 327 10.62 10.92 14.51
CA VAL A 327 11.69 9.99 14.90
C VAL A 327 11.17 9.12 16.03
N THR A 328 11.37 7.82 15.92
CA THR A 328 11.08 6.87 17.00
C THR A 328 12.30 6.01 17.29
N VAL A 329 12.48 5.66 18.55
CA VAL A 329 13.48 4.70 19.02
C VAL A 329 12.74 3.54 19.68
N ASN A 330 12.94 2.32 19.19
CA ASN A 330 12.23 1.13 19.67
C ASN A 330 10.70 1.31 19.72
N GLY A 331 10.15 2.03 18.71
CA GLY A 331 8.73 2.33 18.61
C GLY A 331 8.22 3.49 19.48
N VAL A 332 9.06 4.08 20.34
CA VAL A 332 8.70 5.22 21.18
C VAL A 332 9.12 6.51 20.52
N SER A 333 8.27 7.54 20.56
CA SER A 333 8.59 8.86 19.98
C SER A 333 9.84 9.47 20.63
N ALA A 334 10.80 9.85 19.80
CA ALA A 334 12.10 10.38 20.20
C ALA A 334 12.44 11.71 19.49
N ARG A 335 11.42 12.50 19.14
CA ARG A 335 11.61 13.77 18.46
C ARG A 335 12.44 14.79 19.26
N ASN A 336 12.41 14.70 20.57
CA ASN A 336 13.22 15.50 21.47
C ASN A 336 14.74 15.24 21.36
N LEU A 337 15.12 14.10 20.75
CA LEU A 337 16.51 13.74 20.50
C LEU A 337 17.04 14.31 19.16
N VAL A 338 16.19 14.90 18.37
CA VAL A 338 16.63 15.59 17.13
C VAL A 338 17.35 16.87 17.51
N ALA A 339 18.63 16.95 17.11
CA ALA A 339 19.48 18.10 17.45
C ALA A 339 18.99 19.38 16.77
N GLY A 340 19.22 20.52 17.44
CA GLY A 340 19.01 21.83 16.84
C GLY A 340 19.88 22.01 15.59
N GLY A 341 19.35 22.67 14.56
CA GLY A 341 20.01 22.81 13.26
C GLY A 341 19.79 21.65 12.29
N SER A 342 19.06 20.60 12.70
CA SER A 342 18.61 19.53 11.78
C SER A 342 17.55 20.04 10.80
N ASN A 343 17.71 19.68 9.52
CA ASN A 343 16.78 20.03 8.45
C ASN A 343 16.20 18.77 7.83
N TRP A 344 14.87 18.73 7.75
CA TRP A 344 14.14 17.65 7.11
C TRP A 344 14.31 17.76 5.60
N PHE A 345 14.61 16.65 4.95
CA PHE A 345 14.87 16.56 3.52
C PHE A 345 13.91 15.56 2.86
N SER A 346 14.06 15.41 1.55
CA SER A 346 13.19 14.57 0.72
C SER A 346 14.01 13.93 -0.40
N ALA A 347 13.40 13.01 -1.14
CA ALA A 347 13.96 12.54 -2.41
C ALA A 347 13.27 13.27 -3.57
N GLN A 348 14.02 14.10 -4.28
CA GLN A 348 13.58 14.79 -5.49
C GLN A 348 13.41 13.77 -6.63
N PRO A 349 12.69 14.12 -7.72
CA PRO A 349 12.68 13.33 -8.94
C PRO A 349 14.10 13.01 -9.41
N GLY A 350 14.33 11.76 -9.82
CA GLY A 350 15.64 11.28 -10.25
C GLY A 350 16.51 10.74 -9.10
N SER A 351 17.82 10.73 -9.30
CA SER A 351 18.79 10.13 -8.38
C SER A 351 19.15 11.09 -7.25
N ASN A 352 19.04 10.63 -6.02
CA ASN A 352 19.41 11.33 -4.80
C ASN A 352 20.46 10.50 -4.05
N GLN A 353 21.44 11.14 -3.46
CA GLN A 353 22.45 10.46 -2.64
C GLN A 353 22.16 10.70 -1.17
N PHE A 354 21.85 9.63 -0.46
CA PHE A 354 21.64 9.64 0.98
C PHE A 354 22.85 9.03 1.67
N TYR A 355 23.18 9.54 2.85
CA TYR A 355 24.29 9.05 3.65
C TYR A 355 23.90 8.86 5.11
N LEU A 356 24.58 7.95 5.76
CA LEU A 356 24.54 7.73 7.20
C LEU A 356 25.96 7.82 7.75
N THR A 357 26.12 8.56 8.82
CA THR A 357 27.35 8.61 9.60
C THR A 357 27.00 8.70 11.09
N GLY A 358 27.98 8.50 11.96
CA GLY A 358 27.82 8.61 13.39
C GLY A 358 29.11 9.06 14.04
N THR A 359 29.03 9.51 15.29
CA THR A 359 30.18 9.90 16.09
C THR A 359 30.44 8.83 17.16
N GLY A 360 31.72 8.60 17.49
CA GLY A 360 32.12 7.67 18.54
C GLY A 360 32.44 6.24 18.04
N THR A 361 33.11 5.50 18.90
CA THR A 361 33.64 4.15 18.62
C THR A 361 32.76 3.11 19.29
N LEU A 362 31.61 2.79 18.72
CA LEU A 362 30.91 1.55 19.05
C LEU A 362 31.41 0.46 18.11
N ALA A 363 31.89 -0.65 18.69
CA ALA A 363 32.29 -1.80 17.90
C ALA A 363 31.07 -2.46 17.28
N GLY A 364 31.10 -2.68 15.98
CA GLY A 364 30.05 -3.39 15.27
C GLY A 364 29.70 -2.77 13.92
N THR A 365 28.71 -3.34 13.27
CA THR A 365 28.20 -2.90 11.98
C THR A 365 26.81 -2.31 12.19
N THR A 366 26.63 -1.05 11.81
CA THR A 366 25.33 -0.39 11.75
C THR A 366 24.73 -0.62 10.38
N ALA A 367 23.51 -1.09 10.34
CA ALA A 367 22.74 -1.25 9.11
C ALA A 367 21.61 -0.20 9.06
N ALA A 368 21.41 0.37 7.91
CA ALA A 368 20.22 1.21 7.67
C ALA A 368 19.55 0.83 6.36
N THR A 369 18.23 0.90 6.35
CA THR A 369 17.41 0.69 5.17
C THR A 369 16.59 1.94 4.90
N VAL A 370 16.66 2.42 3.67
CA VAL A 370 15.84 3.52 3.16
C VAL A 370 14.76 2.93 2.31
N VAL A 371 13.50 3.21 2.62
CA VAL A 371 12.32 2.74 1.87
C VAL A 371 11.57 3.96 1.33
N TRP A 372 11.24 3.93 0.06
CA TRP A 372 10.47 5.00 -0.59
C TRP A 372 9.53 4.46 -1.66
N TYR A 373 8.55 5.27 -2.00
CA TYR A 373 7.69 5.05 -3.17
C TYR A 373 7.99 6.10 -4.22
N ASN A 374 7.95 5.73 -5.50
CA ASN A 374 7.98 6.72 -6.57
C ASN A 374 6.70 7.55 -6.50
N ALA A 375 6.84 8.87 -6.57
CA ALA A 375 5.74 9.81 -6.37
C ALA A 375 5.40 10.57 -7.65
N TYR A 376 4.11 10.79 -7.85
CA TYR A 376 3.53 11.46 -9.02
C TYR A 376 2.48 12.48 -8.57
N VAL A 377 2.13 13.44 -9.43
CA VAL A 377 1.08 14.45 -9.22
C VAL A 377 0.09 14.46 -10.36
#